data_2bd1ecc00657eb2214bdfad5908548f2
#
_entry.id   2bd1ecc00657eb2214bdfad5908548f2
#
_cell.length_a   1.000
_cell.length_b   1.000
_cell.length_c   1.000
_cell.angle_alpha   90.00
_cell.angle_beta   90.00
_cell.angle_gamma   90.00
#
_symmetry.space_group_name_H-M   'P 1'
#
loop_
_entity.id
_entity.type
_entity.pdbx_description
1 polymer ?
#
loop_
_entity_poly.entity_id
_entity_poly.type
_entity_poly.pdbx_seq_one_letter_code
_entity_poly.pdbx_strand_id
1 'polypeptide(L)'
;ITAISNKSIDFRKASGGTAHTLSIGTLKKMYLAESVLEIQGLASYYSPLLAELLKLGKDSSGKKEQIKRQDYVIIIDEINRANISRVFGELITLIEPDKRSHGTIPLEARLPSGDPFIVPSNLFIIGTMNTADKSIALLDIALRRRFEFESMYPKYEITGQEIYDVEILKKINEQIIKSKGHDFQIGHAYFMGENKDLVQRMNKKVIPL
;
A
#
# COMPACT_ATOMS: atom_id res chain seq x y z
N ILE A 1 7.83 -43.96 -4.28
CA ILE A 1 6.73 -43.10 -4.69
C ILE A 1 6.60 -43.23 -6.20
N THR A 2 5.39 -43.47 -6.68
CA THR A 2 5.08 -43.61 -8.12
C THR A 2 4.35 -42.39 -8.68
N ALA A 3 3.53 -41.70 -7.86
CA ALA A 3 2.88 -40.47 -8.22
C ALA A 3 2.55 -39.62 -6.97
N ILE A 4 2.46 -38.30 -7.14
CA ILE A 4 2.03 -37.37 -6.12
C ILE A 4 0.95 -36.46 -6.75
N SER A 5 -0.19 -36.34 -6.07
CA SER A 5 -1.26 -35.42 -6.42
C SER A 5 -1.51 -34.44 -5.27
N ASN A 6 -2.41 -33.48 -5.45
CA ASN A 6 -2.81 -32.57 -4.37
C ASN A 6 -3.54 -33.27 -3.19
N LYS A 7 -3.97 -34.52 -3.37
CA LYS A 7 -4.77 -35.27 -2.38
C LYS A 7 -4.09 -36.56 -1.90
N SER A 8 -3.17 -37.11 -2.68
CA SER A 8 -2.62 -38.47 -2.42
C SER A 8 -1.17 -38.61 -2.85
N ILE A 9 -0.48 -39.56 -2.21
CA ILE A 9 0.84 -40.03 -2.56
C ILE A 9 0.68 -41.52 -2.89
N ASP A 10 0.97 -41.90 -4.13
CA ASP A 10 0.92 -43.28 -4.58
C ASP A 10 2.31 -43.91 -4.50
N PHE A 11 2.39 -45.11 -4.01
CA PHE A 11 3.65 -45.81 -3.86
C PHE A 11 3.49 -47.34 -4.12
N ARG A 12 4.59 -47.97 -4.48
CA ARG A 12 4.69 -49.42 -4.65
C ARG A 12 5.57 -50.02 -3.55
N LYS A 13 5.15 -51.12 -2.98
CA LYS A 13 5.96 -51.86 -2.00
C LYS A 13 7.16 -52.51 -2.69
N ALA A 14 8.29 -52.56 -2.00
CA ALA A 14 9.49 -53.25 -2.49
C ALA A 14 9.24 -54.77 -2.73
N SER A 15 8.27 -55.36 -2.02
CA SER A 15 7.84 -56.76 -2.17
C SER A 15 6.98 -57.03 -3.40
N GLY A 16 6.75 -56.04 -4.29
CA GLY A 16 6.03 -56.24 -5.55
C GLY A 16 4.49 -56.24 -5.46
N GLY A 17 3.92 -55.73 -4.36
CA GLY A 17 2.46 -55.64 -4.21
C GLY A 17 1.83 -54.54 -5.08
N THR A 18 0.48 -54.58 -5.18
CA THR A 18 -0.31 -53.57 -5.86
C THR A 18 -0.06 -52.16 -5.31
N ALA A 19 -0.27 -51.14 -6.14
CA ALA A 19 -0.11 -49.72 -5.75
C ALA A 19 -0.95 -49.39 -4.50
N HIS A 20 -0.34 -48.69 -3.57
CA HIS A 20 -0.99 -48.17 -2.36
C HIS A 20 -0.99 -46.66 -2.39
N THR A 21 -2.01 -46.08 -1.79
CA THR A 21 -2.20 -44.64 -1.76
C THR A 21 -2.25 -44.14 -0.32
N LEU A 22 -1.47 -43.11 -0.02
CA LEU A 22 -1.51 -42.37 1.25
C LEU A 22 -2.21 -41.03 1.07
N SER A 23 -3.05 -40.68 2.01
CA SER A 23 -3.74 -39.38 2.01
C SER A 23 -2.81 -38.27 2.48
N ILE A 24 -2.67 -37.23 1.68
CA ILE A 24 -1.93 -36.01 2.09
C ILE A 24 -2.65 -35.32 3.25
N GLY A 25 -3.98 -35.33 3.28
CA GLY A 25 -4.76 -34.74 4.40
C GLY A 25 -4.46 -35.44 5.74
N THR A 26 -4.29 -36.75 5.71
CA THR A 26 -3.91 -37.52 6.91
C THR A 26 -2.48 -37.22 7.33
N LEU A 27 -1.55 -37.18 6.38
CA LEU A 27 -0.14 -36.88 6.63
C LEU A 27 -0.01 -35.45 7.22
N LYS A 28 -0.79 -34.50 6.71
CA LYS A 28 -0.83 -33.14 7.22
C LYS A 28 -1.34 -33.06 8.67
N LYS A 29 -2.37 -33.83 9.02
CA LYS A 29 -2.85 -33.93 10.41
C LYS A 29 -1.80 -34.50 11.34
N MET A 30 -1.09 -35.59 10.91
CA MET A 30 0.01 -36.18 11.65
C MET A 30 1.17 -35.22 11.86
N TYR A 31 1.51 -34.42 10.83
CA TYR A 31 2.58 -33.44 10.89
C TYR A 31 2.25 -32.31 11.89
N LEU A 32 1.00 -31.84 11.90
CA LEU A 32 0.55 -30.80 12.85
C LEU A 32 0.47 -31.32 14.30
N ALA A 33 0.16 -32.60 14.46
CA ALA A 33 0.11 -33.27 15.78
C ALA A 33 1.48 -33.79 16.24
N GLU A 34 2.50 -33.71 15.40
CA GLU A 34 3.85 -34.29 15.61
C GLU A 34 3.82 -35.77 16.00
N SER A 35 2.74 -36.47 15.66
CA SER A 35 2.53 -37.87 16.04
C SER A 35 1.84 -38.65 14.94
N VAL A 36 2.14 -39.97 14.91
CA VAL A 36 1.48 -40.91 13.99
C VAL A 36 0.10 -41.25 14.55
N LEU A 37 -0.95 -40.93 13.79
CA LEU A 37 -2.30 -41.36 14.13
C LEU A 37 -2.43 -42.87 13.96
N GLU A 38 -3.11 -43.55 14.86
CA GLU A 38 -3.44 -44.96 14.73
C GLU A 38 -4.42 -45.16 13.57
N ILE A 39 -3.87 -45.55 12.40
CA ILE A 39 -4.64 -45.89 11.21
C ILE A 39 -4.39 -47.36 10.91
N GLN A 40 -5.44 -48.16 10.96
CA GLN A 40 -5.33 -49.58 10.69
C GLN A 40 -4.59 -49.87 9.36
N GLY A 41 -3.46 -50.55 9.44
CA GLY A 41 -2.75 -51.11 8.30
C GLY A 41 -1.82 -50.17 7.52
N LEU A 42 -1.83 -48.85 7.76
CA LEU A 42 -1.05 -47.86 7.01
C LEU A 42 -0.07 -47.03 7.84
N ALA A 43 -0.11 -47.13 9.16
CA ALA A 43 0.73 -46.34 10.07
C ALA A 43 2.23 -46.47 9.77
N SER A 44 2.68 -47.66 9.47
CA SER A 44 4.10 -47.98 9.12
C SER A 44 4.59 -47.26 7.84
N TYR A 45 3.70 -46.84 6.95
CA TYR A 45 4.06 -46.13 5.73
C TYR A 45 4.03 -44.59 5.91
N TYR A 46 3.22 -44.11 6.84
CA TYR A 46 3.20 -42.68 7.21
C TYR A 46 4.40 -42.30 8.07
N SER A 47 4.84 -43.19 8.96
CA SER A 47 5.91 -42.92 9.93
C SER A 47 7.22 -42.41 9.30
N PRO A 48 7.81 -43.05 8.28
CA PRO A 48 9.05 -42.55 7.69
C PRO A 48 8.86 -41.24 6.95
N LEU A 49 7.70 -41.03 6.30
CA LEU A 49 7.40 -39.75 5.63
C LEU A 49 7.23 -38.61 6.63
N LEU A 50 6.55 -38.89 7.75
CA LEU A 50 6.38 -37.91 8.83
C LEU A 50 7.73 -37.55 9.45
N ALA A 51 8.61 -38.55 9.71
CA ALA A 51 9.93 -38.29 10.27
C ALA A 51 10.78 -37.37 9.37
N GLU A 52 10.77 -37.60 8.05
CA GLU A 52 11.49 -36.74 7.10
C GLU A 52 10.87 -35.35 7.01
N LEU A 53 9.54 -35.23 7.01
CA LEU A 53 8.87 -33.95 7.02
C LEU A 53 9.15 -33.13 8.29
N LEU A 54 9.20 -33.78 9.45
CA LEU A 54 9.54 -33.14 10.72
C LEU A 54 11.01 -32.71 10.76
N LYS A 55 11.95 -33.47 10.16
CA LYS A 55 13.33 -32.98 9.98
C LYS A 55 13.39 -31.76 9.09
N LEU A 56 12.79 -31.81 7.90
CA LEU A 56 12.74 -30.70 6.97
C LEU A 56 12.06 -29.46 7.60
N GLY A 57 11.01 -29.68 8.41
CA GLY A 57 10.36 -28.63 9.17
C GLY A 57 11.24 -27.99 10.24
N LYS A 58 12.08 -28.80 10.92
CA LYS A 58 13.06 -28.29 11.89
C LYS A 58 14.22 -27.56 11.21
N ASP A 59 14.69 -28.06 10.07
CA ASP A 59 15.72 -27.38 9.29
C ASP A 59 15.20 -26.10 8.62
N SER A 60 13.93 -26.05 8.25
CA SER A 60 13.26 -24.86 7.73
C SER A 60 12.81 -23.88 8.84
N SER A 61 12.85 -24.30 10.13
CA SER A 61 12.68 -23.37 11.27
C SER A 61 13.92 -22.52 11.53
N GLY A 62 15.01 -22.72 10.74
CA GLY A 62 16.10 -21.79 10.64
C GLY A 62 15.58 -20.45 10.17
N LYS A 63 15.41 -19.52 11.13
CA LYS A 63 15.11 -18.11 10.96
C LYS A 63 14.20 -17.87 9.74
N LYS A 64 12.90 -17.89 9.94
CA LYS A 64 12.02 -17.04 9.12
C LYS A 64 12.59 -15.64 9.31
N GLU A 65 13.46 -15.21 8.39
CA GLU A 65 13.71 -13.78 8.25
C GLU A 65 12.31 -13.18 8.13
N GLN A 66 11.91 -12.47 9.15
CA GLN A 66 10.71 -11.63 9.05
C GLN A 66 11.06 -10.64 7.96
N ILE A 67 10.67 -10.94 6.73
CA ILE A 67 10.75 -10.00 5.63
C ILE A 67 9.97 -8.79 6.13
N LYS A 68 10.71 -7.76 6.55
CA LYS A 68 10.11 -6.53 7.05
C LYS A 68 9.27 -5.99 5.90
N ARG A 69 7.96 -5.95 6.11
CA ARG A 69 7.03 -5.41 5.14
C ARG A 69 7.47 -4.00 4.79
N GLN A 70 7.75 -3.76 3.52
CA GLN A 70 8.08 -2.43 3.02
C GLN A 70 6.78 -1.70 2.67
N ASP A 71 6.71 -0.44 3.05
CA ASP A 71 5.63 0.44 2.65
C ASP A 71 5.98 1.15 1.34
N TYR A 72 4.97 1.35 0.50
CA TYR A 72 5.10 2.00 -0.80
C TYR A 72 4.22 3.23 -0.84
N VAL A 73 4.67 4.27 -1.53
CA VAL A 73 3.94 5.53 -1.66
C VAL A 73 3.81 5.88 -3.13
N ILE A 74 2.59 6.18 -3.55
CA ILE A 74 2.30 6.82 -4.84
C ILE A 74 1.97 8.27 -4.56
N ILE A 75 2.69 9.19 -5.21
CA ILE A 75 2.42 10.63 -5.15
C ILE A 75 1.73 11.03 -6.45
N ILE A 76 0.54 11.60 -6.32
CA ILE A 76 -0.24 12.15 -7.45
C ILE A 76 -0.24 13.66 -7.30
N ASP A 77 0.60 14.33 -8.08
CA ASP A 77 0.67 15.78 -8.06
C ASP A 77 -0.52 16.39 -8.81
N GLU A 78 -1.10 17.44 -8.24
CA GLU A 78 -2.27 18.13 -8.76
C GLU A 78 -3.45 17.19 -9.07
N ILE A 79 -3.78 16.34 -8.12
CA ILE A 79 -4.81 15.28 -8.26
C ILE A 79 -6.18 15.82 -8.73
N ASN A 80 -6.47 17.09 -8.48
CA ASN A 80 -7.72 17.75 -8.87
C ASN A 80 -7.73 18.28 -10.32
N ARG A 81 -6.62 18.23 -11.07
CA ARG A 81 -6.57 18.64 -12.49
C ARG A 81 -7.20 17.65 -13.45
N ALA A 82 -7.35 16.41 -13.06
CA ALA A 82 -8.04 15.40 -13.84
C ALA A 82 -9.38 15.03 -13.18
N ASN A 83 -10.30 14.48 -13.97
CA ASN A 83 -11.48 13.84 -13.39
C ASN A 83 -11.06 12.49 -12.77
N ILE A 84 -10.65 12.55 -11.52
CA ILE A 84 -10.10 11.42 -10.77
C ILE A 84 -11.08 10.27 -10.66
N SER A 85 -12.37 10.55 -10.45
CA SER A 85 -13.40 9.50 -10.43
C SER A 85 -13.43 8.73 -11.75
N ARG A 86 -13.15 9.40 -12.86
CA ARG A 86 -13.07 8.77 -14.17
C ARG A 86 -11.76 8.01 -14.37
N VAL A 87 -10.66 8.48 -13.79
CA VAL A 87 -9.34 7.81 -13.86
C VAL A 87 -9.35 6.54 -13.02
N PHE A 88 -9.83 6.61 -11.79
CA PHE A 88 -9.92 5.43 -10.92
C PHE A 88 -11.09 4.51 -11.31
N GLY A 89 -12.17 5.05 -11.86
CA GLY A 89 -13.35 4.27 -12.22
C GLY A 89 -13.81 3.40 -11.03
N GLU A 90 -14.02 2.12 -11.29
CA GLU A 90 -14.44 1.14 -10.30
C GLU A 90 -13.37 0.90 -9.22
N LEU A 91 -12.09 1.17 -9.52
CA LEU A 91 -10.98 0.99 -8.60
C LEU A 91 -11.04 1.96 -7.40
N ILE A 92 -11.85 3.02 -7.49
CA ILE A 92 -12.00 4.00 -6.41
C ILE A 92 -12.45 3.36 -5.08
N THR A 93 -13.21 2.29 -5.15
CA THR A 93 -13.66 1.54 -3.96
C THR A 93 -12.52 0.73 -3.35
N LEU A 94 -11.58 0.25 -4.16
CA LEU A 94 -10.47 -0.60 -3.71
C LEU A 94 -9.40 0.16 -2.92
N ILE A 95 -9.39 1.50 -2.99
CA ILE A 95 -8.44 2.30 -2.20
C ILE A 95 -8.86 2.45 -0.72
N GLU A 96 -10.09 2.10 -0.37
CA GLU A 96 -10.55 2.10 1.03
C GLU A 96 -9.75 1.07 1.86
N PRO A 97 -9.32 1.41 3.09
CA PRO A 97 -8.46 0.52 3.89
C PRO A 97 -9.05 -0.87 4.14
N ASP A 98 -10.37 -0.96 4.32
CA ASP A 98 -11.08 -2.22 4.57
C ASP A 98 -11.21 -3.10 3.31
N LYS A 99 -11.08 -2.52 2.12
CA LYS A 99 -11.19 -3.21 0.82
C LYS A 99 -9.83 -3.66 0.26
N ARG A 100 -8.74 -3.21 0.84
CA ARG A 100 -7.38 -3.58 0.42
C ARG A 100 -7.03 -5.01 0.82
N SER A 101 -5.92 -5.53 0.29
CA SER A 101 -5.39 -6.82 0.75
C SER A 101 -5.18 -6.80 2.27
N HIS A 102 -5.59 -7.83 2.97
CA HIS A 102 -5.58 -7.92 4.45
C HIS A 102 -6.52 -6.93 5.17
N GLY A 103 -7.41 -6.23 4.46
CA GLY A 103 -8.50 -5.47 5.06
C GLY A 103 -9.60 -6.39 5.63
N THR A 104 -10.61 -5.82 6.26
CA THR A 104 -11.71 -6.61 6.86
C THR A 104 -12.63 -7.24 5.82
N ILE A 105 -12.78 -6.60 4.66
CA ILE A 105 -13.62 -7.06 3.53
C ILE A 105 -12.83 -6.85 2.24
N PRO A 106 -11.76 -7.63 1.97
CA PRO A 106 -10.93 -7.44 0.78
C PRO A 106 -11.76 -7.60 -0.50
N LEU A 107 -11.62 -6.67 -1.42
CA LEU A 107 -12.26 -6.70 -2.73
C LEU A 107 -11.23 -6.85 -3.83
N GLU A 108 -11.57 -7.68 -4.80
CA GLU A 108 -10.80 -7.89 -6.02
C GLU A 108 -11.58 -7.35 -7.22
N ALA A 109 -10.94 -6.57 -8.05
CA ALA A 109 -11.46 -6.17 -9.36
C ALA A 109 -10.77 -6.96 -10.47
N ARG A 110 -11.33 -6.94 -11.67
CA ARG A 110 -10.67 -7.46 -12.88
C ARG A 110 -10.21 -6.31 -13.74
N LEU A 111 -8.93 -6.34 -14.10
CA LEU A 111 -8.37 -5.41 -15.08
C LEU A 111 -8.95 -5.69 -16.48
N PRO A 112 -8.88 -4.74 -17.42
CA PRO A 112 -9.26 -4.97 -18.81
C PRO A 112 -8.53 -6.14 -19.48
N SER A 113 -7.35 -6.50 -18.98
CA SER A 113 -6.59 -7.69 -19.39
C SER A 113 -7.22 -9.02 -18.91
N GLY A 114 -8.19 -8.97 -17.99
CA GLY A 114 -8.79 -10.13 -17.34
C GLY A 114 -8.08 -10.57 -16.04
N ASP A 115 -6.93 -9.97 -15.74
CA ASP A 115 -6.17 -10.32 -14.54
C ASP A 115 -6.85 -9.81 -13.26
N PRO A 116 -6.77 -10.57 -12.15
CA PRO A 116 -7.26 -10.13 -10.86
C PRO A 116 -6.39 -8.99 -10.33
N PHE A 117 -7.02 -7.98 -9.74
CA PHE A 117 -6.36 -6.84 -9.15
C PHE A 117 -6.89 -6.52 -7.76
N ILE A 118 -6.01 -6.36 -6.80
CA ILE A 118 -6.31 -5.91 -5.44
C ILE A 118 -5.28 -4.86 -5.02
N VAL A 119 -5.73 -3.81 -4.33
CA VAL A 119 -4.82 -2.79 -3.79
C VAL A 119 -4.11 -3.34 -2.56
N PRO A 120 -2.77 -3.33 -2.52
CA PRO A 120 -2.01 -3.77 -1.36
C PRO A 120 -2.25 -2.87 -0.14
N SER A 121 -2.32 -3.48 1.05
CA SER A 121 -2.55 -2.73 2.30
C SER A 121 -1.34 -1.89 2.76
N ASN A 122 -0.16 -2.10 2.17
CA ASN A 122 1.07 -1.32 2.38
C ASN A 122 1.32 -0.27 1.31
N LEU A 123 0.32 0.06 0.51
CA LEU A 123 0.36 1.13 -0.47
C LEU A 123 -0.31 2.38 0.11
N PHE A 124 0.43 3.48 0.17
CA PHE A 124 -0.07 4.79 0.55
C PHE A 124 -0.23 5.67 -0.70
N ILE A 125 -1.26 6.48 -0.72
CA ILE A 125 -1.53 7.40 -1.82
C ILE A 125 -1.55 8.81 -1.25
N ILE A 126 -0.68 9.67 -1.75
CA ILE A 126 -0.60 11.10 -1.38
C ILE A 126 -1.00 11.90 -2.62
N GLY A 127 -2.05 12.70 -2.50
CA GLY A 127 -2.46 13.63 -3.54
C GLY A 127 -2.12 15.06 -3.14
N THR A 128 -1.48 15.84 -4.02
CA THR A 128 -1.39 17.29 -3.84
C THR A 128 -2.48 17.97 -4.65
N MET A 129 -2.96 19.11 -4.19
CA MET A 129 -3.91 19.92 -4.94
C MET A 129 -3.73 21.42 -4.64
N ASN A 130 -4.02 22.23 -5.64
CA ASN A 130 -4.12 23.67 -5.49
C ASN A 130 -5.60 24.06 -5.43
N THR A 131 -6.06 24.54 -4.26
CA THR A 131 -7.44 24.94 -4.04
C THR A 131 -7.75 26.36 -4.52
N ALA A 132 -6.71 27.19 -4.77
CA ALA A 132 -6.85 28.55 -5.29
C ALA A 132 -7.30 28.56 -6.77
N ASP A 133 -7.02 27.53 -7.53
CA ASP A 133 -7.39 27.44 -8.95
C ASP A 133 -8.85 27.03 -9.12
N LYS A 134 -9.72 28.01 -9.31
CA LYS A 134 -11.17 27.83 -9.51
C LYS A 134 -11.53 27.19 -10.85
N SER A 135 -10.59 27.09 -11.78
CA SER A 135 -10.80 26.43 -13.08
C SER A 135 -10.81 24.90 -12.97
N ILE A 136 -10.39 24.38 -11.83
CA ILE A 136 -10.23 22.95 -11.57
C ILE A 136 -11.50 22.40 -10.94
N ALA A 137 -11.91 21.21 -11.37
CA ALA A 137 -13.09 20.54 -10.85
C ALA A 137 -12.94 20.26 -9.34
N LEU A 138 -14.01 20.56 -8.59
CA LEU A 138 -14.08 20.13 -7.19
C LEU A 138 -13.93 18.59 -7.14
N LEU A 139 -13.13 18.12 -6.20
CA LEU A 139 -13.05 16.69 -5.96
C LEU A 139 -14.43 16.13 -5.67
N ASP A 140 -14.77 15.04 -6.35
CA ASP A 140 -16.01 14.30 -6.15
C ASP A 140 -16.16 13.87 -4.67
N ILE A 141 -17.39 13.85 -4.20
CA ILE A 141 -17.76 13.42 -2.85
C ILE A 141 -17.24 12.00 -2.56
N ALA A 142 -17.23 11.13 -3.58
CA ALA A 142 -16.71 9.78 -3.46
C ALA A 142 -15.22 9.74 -3.08
N LEU A 143 -14.41 10.64 -3.63
CA LEU A 143 -12.99 10.79 -3.28
C LEU A 143 -12.80 11.43 -1.92
N ARG A 144 -13.59 12.47 -1.61
CA ARG A 144 -13.49 13.16 -0.33
C ARG A 144 -13.66 12.24 0.87
N ARG A 145 -14.43 11.19 0.74
CA ARG A 145 -14.65 10.19 1.82
C ARG A 145 -13.49 9.21 2.00
N ARG A 146 -12.57 9.14 1.02
CA ARG A 146 -11.48 8.15 0.98
C ARG A 146 -10.11 8.73 1.29
N PHE A 147 -10.02 10.04 1.36
CA PHE A 147 -8.80 10.76 1.69
C PHE A 147 -8.98 11.62 2.94
N GLU A 148 -7.94 11.68 3.74
CA GLU A 148 -7.78 12.70 4.76
C GLU A 148 -7.20 13.95 4.11
N PHE A 149 -7.67 15.12 4.52
CA PHE A 149 -7.25 16.39 3.95
C PHE A 149 -6.44 17.18 4.97
N GLU A 150 -5.23 17.54 4.58
CA GLU A 150 -4.36 18.41 5.35
C GLU A 150 -4.11 19.71 4.59
N SER A 151 -4.43 20.84 5.22
CA SER A 151 -4.20 22.15 4.62
C SER A 151 -2.75 22.59 4.82
N MET A 152 -2.05 22.86 3.72
CA MET A 152 -0.65 23.28 3.70
C MET A 152 -0.56 24.79 3.59
N TYR A 153 -0.73 25.49 4.70
CA TYR A 153 -0.58 26.95 4.74
C TYR A 153 0.88 27.40 4.76
N PRO A 154 1.18 28.65 4.34
CA PRO A 154 2.52 29.20 4.43
C PRO A 154 3.07 29.15 5.85
N LYS A 155 4.29 28.65 5.99
CA LYS A 155 5.03 28.68 7.25
C LYS A 155 5.89 29.94 7.30
N TYR A 156 6.01 30.53 8.47
CA TYR A 156 6.82 31.72 8.68
C TYR A 156 8.12 31.42 9.43
N GLU A 157 8.26 30.16 9.85
CA GLU A 157 9.47 29.61 10.47
C GLU A 157 9.59 28.14 10.07
N ILE A 158 10.78 27.74 9.64
CA ILE A 158 11.10 26.36 9.26
C ILE A 158 12.48 26.02 9.83
N THR A 159 12.57 24.97 10.62
CA THR A 159 13.82 24.53 11.22
C THR A 159 14.87 24.23 10.14
N GLY A 160 16.03 24.88 10.26
CA GLY A 160 17.15 24.70 9.34
C GLY A 160 17.04 25.40 7.99
N GLN A 161 16.00 26.23 7.78
CA GLN A 161 15.81 27.01 6.55
C GLN A 161 15.52 28.47 6.87
N GLU A 162 16.11 29.36 6.08
CA GLU A 162 15.93 30.81 6.23
C GLU A 162 14.83 31.30 5.28
N ILE A 163 13.83 31.98 5.86
CA ILE A 163 12.78 32.68 5.12
C ILE A 163 13.08 34.17 5.23
N TYR A 164 13.31 34.84 4.10
CA TYR A 164 13.62 36.27 4.06
C TYR A 164 12.34 37.11 4.15
N ASP A 165 12.46 38.31 4.69
CA ASP A 165 11.38 39.32 4.73
C ASP A 165 10.05 38.77 5.27
N VAL A 166 10.10 37.93 6.30
CA VAL A 166 8.93 37.23 6.89
C VAL A 166 7.80 38.19 7.27
N GLU A 167 8.12 39.36 7.83
CA GLU A 167 7.11 40.33 8.24
C GLU A 167 6.37 40.93 7.03
N ILE A 168 7.05 41.04 5.87
CA ILE A 168 6.41 41.48 4.63
C ILE A 168 5.49 40.38 4.11
N LEU A 169 5.94 39.15 4.11
CA LEU A 169 5.13 37.97 3.72
C LEU A 169 3.87 37.85 4.58
N LYS A 170 3.99 38.05 5.90
CA LYS A 170 2.84 38.05 6.83
C LYS A 170 1.83 39.12 6.46
N LYS A 171 2.29 40.35 6.32
CA LYS A 171 1.40 41.49 5.97
C LYS A 171 0.69 41.29 4.64
N ILE A 172 1.39 40.78 3.63
CA ILE A 172 0.78 40.50 2.32
C ILE A 172 -0.30 39.42 2.49
N ASN A 173 0.02 38.30 3.16
CA ASN A 173 -0.94 37.22 3.37
C ASN A 173 -2.14 37.64 4.22
N GLU A 174 -1.96 38.48 5.23
CA GLU A 174 -3.09 39.08 5.99
C GLU A 174 -4.06 39.87 5.10
N GLN A 175 -3.54 40.63 4.15
CA GLN A 175 -4.39 41.39 3.21
C GLN A 175 -5.06 40.45 2.20
N ILE A 176 -4.36 39.43 1.73
CA ILE A 176 -4.91 38.41 0.83
C ILE A 176 -6.04 37.63 1.52
N ILE A 177 -5.83 37.20 2.76
CA ILE A 177 -6.86 36.49 3.53
C ILE A 177 -8.13 37.32 3.67
N LYS A 178 -7.98 38.64 3.99
CA LYS A 178 -9.12 39.56 4.13
C LYS A 178 -9.88 39.77 2.83
N SER A 179 -9.19 39.78 1.70
CA SER A 179 -9.78 40.14 0.40
C SER A 179 -10.20 38.93 -0.45
N LYS A 180 -9.49 37.86 -0.40
CA LYS A 180 -9.67 36.68 -1.29
C LYS A 180 -9.85 35.33 -0.55
N GLY A 181 -9.43 35.26 0.72
CA GLY A 181 -9.51 34.03 1.53
C GLY A 181 -8.16 33.32 1.69
N HIS A 182 -8.18 32.29 2.52
CA HIS A 182 -6.98 31.53 2.93
C HIS A 182 -6.29 30.81 1.79
N ASP A 183 -7.01 30.35 0.79
CA ASP A 183 -6.48 29.54 -0.31
C ASP A 183 -5.54 30.33 -1.23
N PHE A 184 -5.62 31.65 -1.22
CA PHE A 184 -4.84 32.52 -2.10
C PHE A 184 -3.54 33.03 -1.48
N GLN A 185 -3.18 32.56 -0.30
CA GLN A 185 -1.96 32.98 0.38
C GLN A 185 -0.71 32.68 -0.45
N ILE A 186 0.25 33.58 -0.41
CA ILE A 186 1.56 33.39 -1.04
C ILE A 186 2.40 32.45 -0.19
N GLY A 187 2.92 31.38 -0.82
CA GLY A 187 3.75 30.40 -0.19
C GLY A 187 5.11 30.96 0.27
N HIS A 188 5.61 30.48 1.40
CA HIS A 188 6.91 30.87 1.95
C HIS A 188 8.07 30.54 1.00
N ALA A 189 7.92 29.55 0.12
CA ALA A 189 8.96 29.16 -0.85
C ALA A 189 9.40 30.32 -1.77
N TYR A 190 8.51 31.30 -2.03
CA TYR A 190 8.86 32.50 -2.77
C TYR A 190 9.82 33.43 -2.01
N PHE A 191 9.92 33.27 -0.71
CA PHE A 191 10.76 34.05 0.20
C PHE A 191 11.97 33.25 0.70
N MET A 192 12.33 32.18 0.00
CA MET A 192 13.46 31.31 0.28
C MET A 192 14.43 31.23 -0.92
N GLY A 193 15.59 30.64 -0.71
CA GLY A 193 16.58 30.38 -1.77
C GLY A 193 17.69 31.44 -1.84
N GLU A 194 18.45 31.46 -2.92
CA GLU A 194 19.67 32.26 -3.03
C GLU A 194 19.44 33.76 -3.24
N ASN A 195 18.32 34.14 -3.84
CA ASN A 195 18.02 35.54 -4.14
C ASN A 195 17.41 36.27 -2.93
N LYS A 196 18.26 37.05 -2.24
CA LYS A 196 17.85 37.84 -1.07
C LYS A 196 17.25 39.21 -1.42
N ASP A 197 17.36 39.65 -2.69
CA ASP A 197 16.81 40.93 -3.13
C ASP A 197 15.27 40.90 -3.16
N LEU A 198 14.67 41.64 -2.22
CA LEU A 198 13.23 41.76 -2.09
C LEU A 198 12.57 42.33 -3.36
N VAL A 199 13.12 43.40 -3.93
CA VAL A 199 12.52 44.08 -5.09
C VAL A 199 12.49 43.12 -6.30
N GLN A 200 13.59 42.42 -6.55
CA GLN A 200 13.66 41.46 -7.63
C GLN A 200 12.70 40.29 -7.40
N ARG A 201 12.61 39.81 -6.17
CA ARG A 201 11.69 38.72 -5.79
C ARG A 201 10.23 39.13 -5.98
N MET A 202 9.87 40.30 -5.48
CA MET A 202 8.52 40.86 -5.66
C MET A 202 8.16 40.99 -7.13
N ASN A 203 8.99 41.64 -7.92
CA ASN A 203 8.69 41.92 -9.32
C ASN A 203 8.67 40.69 -10.23
N LYS A 204 9.52 39.68 -9.95
CA LYS A 204 9.65 38.51 -10.83
C LYS A 204 8.81 37.31 -10.41
N LYS A 205 8.49 37.20 -9.14
CA LYS A 205 7.88 35.98 -8.60
C LYS A 205 6.55 36.20 -7.86
N VAL A 206 6.35 37.33 -7.19
CA VAL A 206 5.18 37.56 -6.33
C VAL A 206 4.11 38.40 -7.03
N ILE A 207 4.48 39.53 -7.60
CA ILE A 207 3.49 40.44 -8.27
C ILE A 207 2.84 39.80 -9.51
N PRO A 208 3.53 38.96 -10.30
CA PRO A 208 2.91 38.29 -11.45
C PRO A 208 1.87 37.22 -11.11
N LEU A 209 1.73 36.83 -9.84
CA LEU A 209 0.72 35.87 -9.38
C LEU A 209 -0.66 36.52 -9.28
#